data_fde7e452f8ed5994fbadffb6fce2248d
#
_entry.id   fde7e452f8ed5994fbadffb6fce2248d
#
_cell.length_a   1.000
_cell.length_b   1.000
_cell.length_c   1.000
_cell.angle_alpha   90.00
_cell.angle_beta   90.00
_cell.angle_gamma   90.00
#
_symmetry.space_group_name_H-M   'P 1'
#
loop_
_entity.id
_entity.type
_entity.pdbx_description
1 polymer ?
#
loop_
_entity_poly.entity_id
_entity_poly.type
_entity_poly.pdbx_seq_one_letter_code
_entity_poly.pdbx_strand_id
1 'polypeptide(L)'
;MAKKASGTSKVKYVYHFGNKTDGHGKMKELLGGKGANLAEMTRIGLPVPPGFTISTEVCTYYYANKRTYPKVLQAQMEEGVRRMEKQLGKKFGDKNNPLLLSVRSGARESMPGMMDTILNLGLNDETVEALATSSGNARFAWDSYRRFIQMYGDVVMGVQKLPSEDEEPFELVIEKVKKQRLKNAHAEDTALSADDLKVLVNEFKKLVKQRTGKAFPNNPWDQLRGAVGAVFSSWMNDRAIVYRRKYNIPAEWGTAVNVQSMVFGNTGEDSGSGVAFTRDPATGENVFWGEFMMNAQGEDVVAGVRTPNPVADLKKVMPSAHKELMRICKVLEKHFRDVQDFEFTIEEEKVYMLQTRNGKRTGLAAVRIACEMVKEKLITWKDAIKRIPADDLDQLLAPVFDQ
;
A
#
# COMPACT_ATOMS: atom_id res chain seq x y z
N MET A 1 -29.99 35.20 31.60
CA MET A 1 -30.27 34.16 30.60
C MET A 1 -29.01 33.95 29.76
N ALA A 2 -28.23 32.92 30.09
CA ALA A 2 -27.00 32.60 29.39
C ALA A 2 -27.32 31.64 28.20
N LYS A 3 -27.08 32.07 26.98
CA LYS A 3 -27.16 31.21 25.77
C LYS A 3 -26.12 30.13 25.88
N LYS A 4 -26.52 28.87 26.12
CA LYS A 4 -25.73 27.69 25.89
C LYS A 4 -25.44 27.59 24.37
N ALA A 5 -24.21 27.88 23.99
CA ALA A 5 -23.71 27.53 22.65
C ALA A 5 -23.58 26.00 22.59
N SER A 6 -24.56 25.32 22.00
CA SER A 6 -24.46 23.91 21.64
C SER A 6 -23.58 23.75 20.38
N GLY A 7 -22.28 23.82 20.57
CA GLY A 7 -21.33 23.38 19.54
C GLY A 7 -21.34 21.86 19.48
N THR A 8 -22.18 21.28 18.64
CA THR A 8 -22.02 19.88 18.22
C THR A 8 -20.69 19.77 17.50
N SER A 9 -19.65 19.32 18.19
CA SER A 9 -18.39 18.96 17.53
C SER A 9 -18.73 17.93 16.48
N LYS A 10 -18.60 18.29 15.18
CA LYS A 10 -18.82 17.36 14.09
C LYS A 10 -17.83 16.23 14.27
N VAL A 11 -18.30 15.01 14.49
CA VAL A 11 -17.46 13.81 14.61
C VAL A 11 -16.60 13.70 13.37
N LYS A 12 -15.28 13.56 13.56
CA LYS A 12 -14.29 13.47 12.49
C LYS A 12 -13.82 12.03 12.34
N TYR A 13 -14.03 11.47 11.15
CA TYR A 13 -13.61 10.13 10.80
C TYR A 13 -12.52 10.09 9.73
N VAL A 14 -12.29 11.20 9.01
CA VAL A 14 -11.33 11.29 7.89
C VAL A 14 -10.20 12.24 8.23
N TYR A 15 -8.96 11.76 8.11
CA TYR A 15 -7.72 12.47 8.45
C TYR A 15 -6.80 12.53 7.24
N HIS A 16 -6.43 13.74 6.81
CA HIS A 16 -5.68 13.98 5.59
C HIS A 16 -4.17 13.85 5.80
N PHE A 17 -3.44 13.48 4.74
CA PHE A 17 -1.99 13.49 4.66
C PHE A 17 -1.52 13.83 3.22
N GLY A 18 -0.23 14.09 3.03
CA GLY A 18 0.38 14.51 1.77
C GLY A 18 1.11 15.84 1.93
N ASN A 19 0.52 16.97 1.51
CA ASN A 19 1.13 18.29 1.72
C ASN A 19 0.95 18.81 3.16
N LYS A 20 -0.26 18.68 3.68
CA LYS A 20 -0.61 18.99 5.09
C LYS A 20 -1.29 17.77 5.70
N THR A 21 -1.19 17.63 7.01
CA THR A 21 -1.79 16.52 7.72
C THR A 21 -2.59 16.97 8.93
N ASP A 22 -3.67 16.25 9.21
CA ASP A 22 -4.49 16.41 10.42
C ASP A 22 -4.10 15.41 11.51
N GLY A 23 -3.18 14.49 11.22
CA GLY A 23 -2.75 13.41 12.09
C GLY A 23 -1.27 13.48 12.44
N HIS A 24 -0.83 12.55 13.26
CA HIS A 24 0.58 12.37 13.65
C HIS A 24 0.85 10.93 14.13
N GLY A 25 2.13 10.54 14.25
CA GLY A 25 2.57 9.19 14.56
C GLY A 25 2.05 8.58 15.87
N LYS A 26 1.63 9.40 16.84
CA LYS A 26 1.06 8.91 18.11
C LYS A 26 -0.42 8.50 18.01
N MET A 27 -1.08 8.77 16.88
CA MET A 27 -2.51 8.46 16.68
C MET A 27 -2.74 7.03 16.14
N LYS A 28 -1.89 6.07 16.48
CA LYS A 28 -2.00 4.68 15.99
C LYS A 28 -3.33 4.01 16.35
N GLU A 29 -3.90 4.34 17.50
CA GLU A 29 -5.20 3.80 17.90
C GLU A 29 -6.31 4.20 16.94
N LEU A 30 -6.26 5.42 16.44
CA LEU A 30 -7.28 6.02 15.59
C LEU A 30 -7.00 5.81 14.10
N LEU A 31 -5.74 5.96 13.67
CA LEU A 31 -5.34 5.95 12.27
C LEU A 31 -4.74 4.61 11.82
N GLY A 32 -4.56 3.67 12.76
CA GLY A 32 -3.75 2.49 12.53
C GLY A 32 -2.27 2.82 12.36
N GLY A 33 -1.42 1.80 12.29
CA GLY A 33 0.02 2.00 12.13
C GLY A 33 0.37 2.69 10.82
N LYS A 34 -0.23 2.25 9.70
CA LYS A 34 0.03 2.83 8.37
C LYS A 34 -0.43 4.28 8.27
N GLY A 35 -1.67 4.58 8.68
CA GLY A 35 -2.20 5.95 8.62
C GLY A 35 -1.45 6.94 9.51
N ALA A 36 -1.09 6.52 10.73
CA ALA A 36 -0.29 7.32 11.64
C ALA A 36 1.10 7.62 11.06
N ASN A 37 1.74 6.63 10.42
CA ASN A 37 3.05 6.82 9.80
C ASN A 37 2.99 7.67 8.53
N LEU A 38 1.95 7.55 7.69
CA LEU A 38 1.72 8.44 6.54
C LEU A 38 1.56 9.90 6.99
N ALA A 39 0.79 10.12 8.05
CA ALA A 39 0.65 11.44 8.65
C ALA A 39 1.98 11.96 9.21
N GLU A 40 2.76 11.11 9.89
CA GLU A 40 4.04 11.52 10.45
C GLU A 40 5.09 11.82 9.39
N MET A 41 5.20 10.98 8.35
CA MET A 41 6.06 11.25 7.19
C MET A 41 5.70 12.58 6.52
N THR A 42 4.41 12.87 6.35
CA THR A 42 3.94 14.19 5.85
C THR A 42 4.41 15.32 6.76
N ARG A 43 4.28 15.15 8.09
CA ARG A 43 4.65 16.17 9.08
C ARG A 43 6.13 16.52 9.09
N ILE A 44 6.99 15.53 8.81
CA ILE A 44 8.44 15.72 8.72
C ILE A 44 8.93 16.08 7.30
N GLY A 45 8.01 16.37 6.39
CA GLY A 45 8.31 16.89 5.05
C GLY A 45 8.81 15.86 4.05
N LEU A 46 8.49 14.56 4.23
CA LEU A 46 8.80 13.55 3.23
C LEU A 46 7.78 13.56 2.07
N PRO A 47 8.18 13.12 0.88
CA PRO A 47 7.34 13.13 -0.31
C PRO A 47 6.29 11.99 -0.26
N VAL A 48 5.20 12.23 0.47
CA VAL A 48 4.08 11.28 0.59
C VAL A 48 3.01 11.64 -0.42
N PRO A 49 2.57 10.71 -1.29
CA PRO A 49 1.43 10.95 -2.17
C PRO A 49 0.20 11.32 -1.34
N PRO A 50 -0.59 12.35 -1.75
CA PRO A 50 -1.72 12.81 -0.98
C PRO A 50 -2.78 11.74 -0.80
N GLY A 51 -3.47 11.82 0.34
CA GLY A 51 -4.51 10.89 0.69
C GLY A 51 -5.22 11.24 1.99
N PHE A 52 -6.01 10.29 2.45
CA PHE A 52 -6.66 10.38 3.76
C PHE A 52 -6.81 9.00 4.40
N THR A 53 -6.89 8.99 5.71
CA THR A 53 -7.17 7.80 6.52
C THR A 53 -8.58 7.89 7.08
N ILE A 54 -9.38 6.85 6.88
CA ILE A 54 -10.66 6.64 7.57
C ILE A 54 -10.33 5.91 8.88
N SER A 55 -10.76 6.46 10.01
CA SER A 55 -10.37 5.99 11.34
C SER A 55 -10.89 4.59 11.68
N THR A 56 -10.21 3.93 12.61
CA THR A 56 -10.61 2.62 13.17
C THR A 56 -12.01 2.64 13.78
N GLU A 57 -12.47 3.80 14.27
CA GLU A 57 -13.82 3.96 14.81
C GLU A 57 -14.91 3.66 13.79
N VAL A 58 -14.65 3.92 12.50
CA VAL A 58 -15.60 3.58 11.44
C VAL A 58 -15.69 2.07 11.26
N CYS A 59 -14.60 1.32 11.41
CA CYS A 59 -14.61 -0.13 11.40
C CYS A 59 -15.46 -0.69 12.55
N THR A 60 -15.26 -0.18 13.75
CA THR A 60 -16.06 -0.57 14.92
C THR A 60 -17.54 -0.24 14.72
N TYR A 61 -17.84 0.98 14.22
CA TYR A 61 -19.21 1.36 13.86
C TYR A 61 -19.83 0.42 12.83
N TYR A 62 -19.09 0.10 11.77
CA TYR A 62 -19.52 -0.78 10.68
C TYR A 62 -19.97 -2.15 11.20
N TYR A 63 -19.21 -2.79 12.08
CA TYR A 63 -19.60 -4.08 12.64
C TYR A 63 -20.74 -3.96 13.66
N ALA A 64 -20.79 -2.91 14.47
CA ALA A 64 -21.85 -2.68 15.43
C ALA A 64 -23.22 -2.34 14.77
N ASN A 65 -23.20 -1.82 13.54
CA ASN A 65 -24.39 -1.30 12.84
C ASN A 65 -24.70 -2.07 11.54
N LYS A 66 -24.66 -3.40 11.57
CA LYS A 66 -25.04 -4.29 10.44
C LYS A 66 -24.32 -3.94 9.13
N ARG A 67 -23.03 -3.62 9.20
CA ARG A 67 -22.18 -3.22 8.05
C ARG A 67 -22.65 -1.95 7.32
N THR A 68 -23.19 -1.01 8.07
CA THR A 68 -23.52 0.34 7.55
C THR A 68 -22.49 1.37 8.01
N TYR A 69 -22.47 2.53 7.36
CA TYR A 69 -21.52 3.60 7.66
C TYR A 69 -22.15 4.75 8.44
N PRO A 70 -21.36 5.51 9.22
CA PRO A 70 -21.82 6.77 9.81
C PRO A 70 -22.31 7.72 8.69
N LYS A 71 -23.46 8.37 8.89
CA LYS A 71 -24.08 9.26 7.87
C LYS A 71 -23.16 10.35 7.34
N VAL A 72 -22.24 10.83 8.18
CA VAL A 72 -21.32 11.93 7.82
C VAL A 72 -20.07 11.44 7.06
N LEU A 73 -19.82 10.13 6.99
CA LEU A 73 -18.61 9.58 6.39
C LEU A 73 -18.51 9.91 4.90
N GLN A 74 -19.60 9.76 4.15
CA GLN A 74 -19.61 10.01 2.70
C GLN A 74 -19.15 11.44 2.38
N ALA A 75 -19.69 12.44 3.06
CA ALA A 75 -19.32 13.83 2.86
C ALA A 75 -17.84 14.10 3.23
N GLN A 76 -17.32 13.42 4.25
CA GLN A 76 -15.91 13.54 4.64
C GLN A 76 -14.97 12.87 3.63
N MET A 77 -15.35 11.74 3.04
CA MET A 77 -14.59 11.10 1.96
C MET A 77 -14.58 11.98 0.70
N GLU A 78 -15.71 12.55 0.34
CA GLU A 78 -15.83 13.48 -0.82
C GLU A 78 -14.94 14.71 -0.63
N GLU A 79 -14.90 15.27 0.58
CA GLU A 79 -13.97 16.35 0.90
C GLU A 79 -12.51 15.90 0.82
N GLY A 80 -12.22 14.66 1.27
CA GLY A 80 -10.90 14.05 1.13
C GLY A 80 -10.43 13.97 -0.32
N VAL A 81 -11.27 13.44 -1.19
CA VAL A 81 -11.00 13.34 -2.63
C VAL A 81 -10.82 14.74 -3.24
N ARG A 82 -11.71 15.70 -2.96
CA ARG A 82 -11.58 17.09 -3.45
C ARG A 82 -10.25 17.75 -3.07
N ARG A 83 -9.73 17.48 -1.87
CA ARG A 83 -8.41 18.00 -1.47
C ARG A 83 -7.29 17.37 -2.27
N MET A 84 -7.36 16.06 -2.54
CA MET A 84 -6.39 15.37 -3.38
C MET A 84 -6.44 15.90 -4.82
N GLU A 85 -7.64 16.07 -5.39
CA GLU A 85 -7.85 16.65 -6.72
C GLU A 85 -7.22 18.03 -6.85
N LYS A 86 -7.47 18.91 -5.86
CA LYS A 86 -6.89 20.26 -5.83
C LYS A 86 -5.37 20.25 -5.74
N GLN A 87 -4.79 19.30 -4.97
CA GLN A 87 -3.35 19.20 -4.78
C GLN A 87 -2.63 18.67 -6.02
N LEU A 88 -3.26 17.72 -6.74
CA LEU A 88 -2.66 17.02 -7.86
C LEU A 88 -3.02 17.60 -9.24
N GLY A 89 -4.06 18.47 -9.31
CA GLY A 89 -4.60 18.94 -10.58
C GLY A 89 -5.28 17.84 -11.40
N LYS A 90 -5.59 16.69 -10.77
CA LYS A 90 -6.29 15.56 -11.37
C LYS A 90 -7.71 15.49 -10.80
N LYS A 91 -8.63 14.76 -11.45
CA LYS A 91 -10.01 14.64 -10.97
C LYS A 91 -10.47 13.18 -10.96
N PHE A 92 -11.14 12.79 -9.89
CA PHE A 92 -11.63 11.42 -9.73
C PHE A 92 -12.76 11.12 -10.69
N GLY A 93 -12.54 10.13 -11.58
CA GLY A 93 -13.47 9.78 -12.66
C GLY A 93 -13.45 10.70 -13.87
N ASP A 94 -12.46 11.57 -14.00
CA ASP A 94 -12.31 12.45 -15.18
C ASP A 94 -11.84 11.66 -16.41
N LYS A 95 -12.45 11.97 -17.56
CA LYS A 95 -12.15 11.33 -18.84
C LYS A 95 -10.87 11.82 -19.52
N ASN A 96 -10.25 12.88 -19.00
CA ASN A 96 -9.07 13.50 -19.60
C ASN A 96 -7.84 13.36 -18.70
N ASN A 97 -8.00 13.59 -17.38
CA ASN A 97 -6.90 13.55 -16.41
C ASN A 97 -7.36 12.86 -15.11
N PRO A 98 -7.55 11.53 -15.13
CA PRO A 98 -8.12 10.80 -14.01
C PRO A 98 -7.21 10.76 -12.79
N LEU A 99 -7.77 11.01 -11.60
CA LEU A 99 -7.16 10.67 -10.34
C LEU A 99 -7.43 9.20 -10.05
N LEU A 100 -6.38 8.40 -9.89
CA LEU A 100 -6.48 7.01 -9.47
C LEU A 100 -6.08 6.86 -8.02
N LEU A 101 -6.71 5.91 -7.32
CA LEU A 101 -6.57 5.72 -5.89
C LEU A 101 -6.12 4.30 -5.55
N SER A 102 -5.39 4.17 -4.44
CA SER A 102 -5.22 2.92 -3.71
C SER A 102 -6.05 2.95 -2.43
N VAL A 103 -6.62 1.81 -2.05
CA VAL A 103 -7.37 1.64 -0.81
C VAL A 103 -6.72 0.50 -0.04
N ARG A 104 -6.11 0.81 1.09
CA ARG A 104 -5.27 -0.11 1.85
C ARG A 104 -5.69 -0.17 3.32
N SER A 105 -5.64 -1.35 3.91
CA SER A 105 -5.85 -1.54 5.35
C SER A 105 -4.77 -0.86 6.20
N GLY A 106 -5.13 -0.51 7.42
CA GLY A 106 -4.23 0.10 8.38
C GLY A 106 -4.56 -0.33 9.82
N ALA A 107 -4.27 -1.58 10.19
CA ALA A 107 -4.41 -2.03 11.57
C ALA A 107 -3.38 -1.32 12.49
N ARG A 108 -3.63 -1.31 13.80
CA ARG A 108 -2.71 -0.73 14.81
C ARG A 108 -1.37 -1.46 14.79
N GLU A 109 -1.41 -2.79 14.71
CA GLU A 109 -0.25 -3.66 14.54
C GLU A 109 -0.11 -4.15 13.10
N SER A 110 1.13 -4.33 12.65
CA SER A 110 1.41 -4.83 11.31
C SER A 110 0.95 -6.27 11.17
N MET A 111 0.10 -6.54 10.19
CA MET A 111 -0.43 -7.86 9.87
C MET A 111 -0.19 -8.17 8.38
N PRO A 112 1.06 -8.49 7.98
CA PRO A 112 1.44 -8.65 6.57
C PRO A 112 0.64 -9.76 5.88
N GLY A 113 0.05 -9.46 4.71
CA GLY A 113 -0.72 -10.42 3.92
C GLY A 113 -2.09 -10.82 4.51
N MET A 114 -2.47 -10.28 5.69
CA MET A 114 -3.70 -10.70 6.37
C MET A 114 -4.94 -9.94 5.91
N MET A 115 -4.77 -8.73 5.42
CA MET A 115 -5.88 -7.86 5.01
C MET A 115 -5.70 -7.37 3.58
N ASP A 116 -6.82 -6.99 2.97
CA ASP A 116 -6.87 -6.71 1.55
C ASP A 116 -6.41 -5.29 1.19
N THR A 117 -5.99 -5.16 -0.06
CA THR A 117 -5.57 -3.91 -0.72
C THR A 117 -6.24 -3.86 -2.09
N ILE A 118 -6.65 -2.67 -2.52
CA ILE A 118 -7.16 -2.42 -3.87
C ILE A 118 -6.35 -1.29 -4.48
N LEU A 119 -5.77 -1.52 -5.64
CA LEU A 119 -4.97 -0.54 -6.40
C LEU A 119 -5.70 -0.13 -7.69
N ASN A 120 -5.27 0.96 -8.30
CA ASN A 120 -5.77 1.47 -9.57
C ASN A 120 -7.28 1.79 -9.60
N LEU A 121 -7.86 2.07 -8.42
CA LEU A 121 -9.26 2.38 -8.28
C LEU A 121 -9.58 3.72 -8.96
N GLY A 122 -10.66 3.76 -9.71
CA GLY A 122 -11.05 4.89 -10.56
C GLY A 122 -10.94 4.57 -12.05
N LEU A 123 -10.30 3.44 -12.41
CA LEU A 123 -10.28 2.97 -13.79
C LEU A 123 -11.65 2.41 -14.20
N ASN A 124 -12.03 2.77 -15.41
CA ASN A 124 -13.19 2.26 -16.15
C ASN A 124 -12.89 2.38 -17.65
N ASP A 125 -13.86 2.09 -18.50
CA ASP A 125 -13.67 2.09 -19.96
C ASP A 125 -13.29 3.46 -20.55
N GLU A 126 -13.66 4.55 -19.88
CA GLU A 126 -13.34 5.91 -20.32
C GLU A 126 -12.01 6.39 -19.74
N THR A 127 -11.79 6.16 -18.44
CA THR A 127 -10.58 6.64 -17.74
C THR A 127 -9.33 5.86 -18.12
N VAL A 128 -9.43 4.61 -18.59
CA VAL A 128 -8.28 3.86 -19.10
C VAL A 128 -7.73 4.46 -20.39
N GLU A 129 -8.60 4.94 -21.29
CA GLU A 129 -8.15 5.61 -22.52
C GLU A 129 -7.49 6.97 -22.22
N ALA A 130 -8.03 7.69 -21.21
CA ALA A 130 -7.40 8.92 -20.72
C ALA A 130 -6.00 8.65 -20.13
N LEU A 131 -5.84 7.57 -19.35
CA LEU A 131 -4.56 7.17 -18.80
C LEU A 131 -3.59 6.75 -19.92
N ALA A 132 -4.07 6.03 -20.95
CA ALA A 132 -3.25 5.64 -22.10
C ALA A 132 -2.74 6.88 -22.86
N THR A 133 -3.60 7.87 -23.04
CA THR A 133 -3.25 9.12 -23.74
C THR A 133 -2.28 9.96 -22.92
N SER A 134 -2.54 10.15 -21.63
CA SER A 134 -1.72 11.02 -20.76
C SER A 134 -0.34 10.43 -20.47
N SER A 135 -0.23 9.11 -20.36
CA SER A 135 1.05 8.43 -20.14
C SER A 135 1.83 8.14 -21.42
N GLY A 136 1.19 8.27 -22.59
CA GLY A 136 1.78 7.84 -23.87
C GLY A 136 2.02 6.32 -23.96
N ASN A 137 1.50 5.55 -23.00
CA ASN A 137 1.75 4.11 -22.87
C ASN A 137 0.43 3.33 -22.70
N ALA A 138 -0.17 2.97 -23.83
CA ALA A 138 -1.43 2.23 -23.84
C ALA A 138 -1.31 0.86 -23.14
N ARG A 139 -0.15 0.18 -23.28
CA ARG A 139 0.05 -1.11 -22.61
C ARG A 139 -0.01 -0.95 -21.08
N PHE A 140 0.68 0.02 -20.54
CA PHE A 140 0.65 0.34 -19.09
C PHE A 140 -0.78 0.61 -18.60
N ALA A 141 -1.54 1.44 -19.32
CA ALA A 141 -2.90 1.80 -18.94
C ALA A 141 -3.83 0.58 -18.90
N TRP A 142 -3.79 -0.25 -19.95
CA TRP A 142 -4.63 -1.44 -20.06
C TRP A 142 -4.20 -2.56 -19.10
N ASP A 143 -2.91 -2.71 -18.79
CA ASP A 143 -2.44 -3.63 -17.75
C ASP A 143 -2.88 -3.17 -16.36
N SER A 144 -2.82 -1.86 -16.09
CA SER A 144 -3.34 -1.29 -14.83
C SER A 144 -4.84 -1.55 -14.66
N TYR A 145 -5.62 -1.46 -15.74
CA TYR A 145 -7.05 -1.75 -15.70
C TYR A 145 -7.32 -3.25 -15.53
N ARG A 146 -6.59 -4.12 -16.22
CA ARG A 146 -6.66 -5.56 -16.04
C ARG A 146 -6.41 -5.95 -14.58
N ARG A 147 -5.30 -5.46 -13.99
CA ARG A 147 -4.95 -5.68 -12.57
C ARG A 147 -6.03 -5.17 -11.62
N PHE A 148 -6.61 -4.01 -11.91
CA PHE A 148 -7.71 -3.47 -11.10
C PHE A 148 -8.95 -4.36 -11.13
N ILE A 149 -9.38 -4.84 -12.30
CA ILE A 149 -10.55 -5.72 -12.41
C ILE A 149 -10.30 -7.04 -11.68
N GLN A 150 -9.12 -7.62 -11.82
CA GLN A 150 -8.72 -8.84 -11.13
C GLN A 150 -8.80 -8.66 -9.61
N MET A 151 -8.10 -7.67 -9.08
CA MET A 151 -8.05 -7.39 -7.63
C MET A 151 -9.42 -7.01 -7.06
N TYR A 152 -10.16 -6.15 -7.75
CA TYR A 152 -11.49 -5.73 -7.32
C TYR A 152 -12.51 -6.87 -7.43
N GLY A 153 -12.42 -7.65 -8.48
CA GLY A 153 -13.27 -8.84 -8.70
C GLY A 153 -13.10 -9.88 -7.60
N ASP A 154 -11.86 -10.19 -7.25
CA ASP A 154 -11.54 -11.10 -6.16
C ASP A 154 -11.94 -10.52 -4.79
N VAL A 155 -11.38 -9.39 -4.42
CA VAL A 155 -11.48 -8.83 -3.05
C VAL A 155 -12.86 -8.24 -2.75
N VAL A 156 -13.46 -7.49 -3.70
CA VAL A 156 -14.69 -6.72 -3.45
C VAL A 156 -15.93 -7.45 -3.94
N MET A 157 -15.84 -8.10 -5.10
CA MET A 157 -17.00 -8.77 -5.71
C MET A 157 -17.08 -10.26 -5.38
N GLY A 158 -16.03 -10.84 -4.79
CA GLY A 158 -16.02 -12.22 -4.30
C GLY A 158 -15.98 -13.27 -5.42
N VAL A 159 -15.24 -13.00 -6.48
CA VAL A 159 -14.93 -14.00 -7.51
C VAL A 159 -13.98 -15.02 -6.91
N GLN A 160 -14.49 -16.18 -6.54
CA GLN A 160 -13.72 -17.23 -5.89
C GLN A 160 -13.53 -18.43 -6.81
N LYS A 161 -12.44 -19.16 -6.56
CA LYS A 161 -12.13 -20.46 -7.14
C LYS A 161 -13.22 -21.47 -6.79
N LEU A 162 -13.68 -22.22 -7.77
CA LEU A 162 -14.59 -23.35 -7.53
C LEU A 162 -13.80 -24.61 -7.15
N PRO A 163 -14.41 -25.54 -6.39
CA PRO A 163 -13.75 -26.80 -6.03
C PRO A 163 -13.30 -27.66 -7.24
N SER A 164 -13.88 -27.43 -8.41
CA SER A 164 -13.54 -28.13 -9.65
C SER A 164 -12.45 -27.46 -10.47
N GLU A 165 -11.90 -26.34 -10.02
CA GLU A 165 -10.85 -25.58 -10.71
C GLU A 165 -9.50 -25.86 -10.06
N ASP A 166 -8.46 -26.04 -10.86
CA ASP A 166 -7.09 -26.25 -10.36
C ASP A 166 -6.39 -24.93 -10.03
N GLU A 167 -6.74 -23.85 -10.74
CA GLU A 167 -6.15 -22.52 -10.65
C GLU A 167 -7.18 -21.46 -10.27
N GLU A 168 -6.71 -20.26 -9.92
CA GLU A 168 -7.57 -19.10 -9.66
C GLU A 168 -8.30 -18.67 -10.94
N PRO A 169 -9.58 -18.25 -10.87
CA PRO A 169 -10.42 -18.00 -12.05
C PRO A 169 -9.83 -16.98 -13.03
N PHE A 170 -9.19 -15.93 -12.52
CA PHE A 170 -8.56 -14.92 -13.34
C PHE A 170 -7.31 -15.45 -14.05
N GLU A 171 -6.52 -16.31 -13.39
CA GLU A 171 -5.33 -16.94 -13.99
C GLU A 171 -5.71 -17.87 -15.14
N LEU A 172 -6.79 -18.65 -14.99
CA LEU A 172 -7.31 -19.48 -16.09
C LEU A 172 -7.67 -18.65 -17.33
N VAL A 173 -8.20 -17.45 -17.13
CA VAL A 173 -8.52 -16.54 -18.26
C VAL A 173 -7.24 -15.96 -18.86
N ILE A 174 -6.24 -15.60 -18.06
CA ILE A 174 -4.93 -15.11 -18.53
C ILE A 174 -4.26 -16.18 -19.40
N GLU A 175 -4.16 -17.40 -18.92
CA GLU A 175 -3.57 -18.53 -19.67
C GLU A 175 -4.29 -18.80 -20.99
N LYS A 176 -5.64 -18.77 -20.96
CA LYS A 176 -6.45 -18.93 -22.17
C LYS A 176 -6.14 -17.86 -23.20
N VAL A 177 -6.08 -16.59 -22.80
CA VAL A 177 -5.78 -15.47 -23.70
C VAL A 177 -4.35 -15.55 -24.20
N LYS A 178 -3.36 -15.86 -23.35
CA LYS A 178 -1.96 -16.09 -23.76
C LYS A 178 -1.85 -17.21 -24.77
N LYS A 179 -2.50 -18.35 -24.54
CA LYS A 179 -2.53 -19.47 -25.47
C LYS A 179 -3.10 -19.08 -26.84
N GLN A 180 -4.16 -18.28 -26.87
CA GLN A 180 -4.80 -17.83 -28.12
C GLN A 180 -3.96 -16.80 -28.86
N ARG A 181 -3.37 -15.82 -28.15
CA ARG A 181 -2.68 -14.67 -28.73
C ARG A 181 -1.19 -14.88 -28.95
N LEU A 182 -0.52 -15.51 -27.99
CA LEU A 182 0.92 -15.73 -28.01
C LEU A 182 1.29 -17.19 -28.38
N LYS A 183 0.30 -18.08 -28.51
CA LYS A 183 0.48 -19.53 -28.69
C LYS A 183 1.32 -20.18 -27.56
N ASN A 184 1.45 -19.52 -26.43
CA ASN A 184 2.17 -19.98 -25.24
C ASN A 184 1.41 -19.54 -23.99
N ALA A 185 0.81 -20.48 -23.26
CA ALA A 185 0.06 -20.20 -22.03
C ALA A 185 0.96 -19.67 -20.89
N HIS A 186 2.22 -20.06 -20.86
CA HIS A 186 3.19 -19.72 -19.82
C HIS A 186 4.10 -18.54 -20.19
N ALA A 187 3.77 -17.79 -21.26
CA ALA A 187 4.49 -16.56 -21.58
C ALA A 187 4.38 -15.54 -20.43
N GLU A 188 5.39 -14.70 -20.28
CA GLU A 188 5.35 -13.59 -19.34
C GLU A 188 4.17 -12.64 -19.63
N ASP A 189 3.54 -12.08 -18.59
CA ASP A 189 2.46 -11.08 -18.75
C ASP A 189 2.93 -9.84 -19.52
N THR A 190 4.22 -9.55 -19.43
CA THR A 190 4.87 -8.45 -20.15
C THR A 190 4.87 -8.61 -21.66
N ALA A 191 4.69 -9.83 -22.17
CA ALA A 191 4.59 -10.14 -23.61
C ALA A 191 3.23 -9.77 -24.23
N LEU A 192 2.19 -9.54 -23.39
CA LEU A 192 0.88 -9.13 -23.88
C LEU A 192 0.91 -7.70 -24.40
N SER A 193 0.40 -7.48 -25.61
CA SER A 193 0.23 -6.16 -26.20
C SER A 193 -0.96 -5.40 -25.56
N ALA A 194 -1.09 -4.11 -25.85
CA ALA A 194 -2.23 -3.34 -25.42
C ALA A 194 -3.58 -3.92 -25.92
N ASP A 195 -3.60 -4.43 -27.16
CA ASP A 195 -4.80 -5.03 -27.73
C ASP A 195 -5.13 -6.39 -27.10
N ASP A 196 -4.14 -7.17 -26.73
CA ASP A 196 -4.35 -8.41 -25.98
C ASP A 196 -4.89 -8.13 -24.58
N LEU A 197 -4.40 -7.07 -23.92
CA LEU A 197 -4.90 -6.62 -22.61
C LEU A 197 -6.34 -6.09 -22.69
N LYS A 198 -6.74 -5.42 -23.78
CA LYS A 198 -8.14 -5.07 -24.02
C LYS A 198 -9.05 -6.29 -24.10
N VAL A 199 -8.60 -7.33 -24.80
CA VAL A 199 -9.34 -8.61 -24.86
C VAL A 199 -9.44 -9.22 -23.46
N LEU A 200 -8.35 -9.23 -22.70
CA LEU A 200 -8.29 -9.77 -21.36
C LEU A 200 -9.24 -9.03 -20.39
N VAL A 201 -9.27 -7.70 -20.43
CA VAL A 201 -10.20 -6.86 -19.68
C VAL A 201 -11.67 -7.25 -19.97
N ASN A 202 -12.01 -7.47 -21.23
CA ASN A 202 -13.36 -7.86 -21.60
C ASN A 202 -13.71 -9.27 -21.08
N GLU A 203 -12.78 -10.22 -21.17
CA GLU A 203 -13.00 -11.57 -20.63
C GLU A 203 -13.10 -11.55 -19.08
N PHE A 204 -12.32 -10.74 -18.40
CA PHE A 204 -12.43 -10.53 -16.95
C PHE A 204 -13.80 -9.97 -16.53
N LYS A 205 -14.32 -8.99 -17.23
CA LYS A 205 -15.67 -8.47 -16.96
C LYS A 205 -16.76 -9.52 -17.18
N LYS A 206 -16.63 -10.37 -18.19
CA LYS A 206 -17.52 -11.52 -18.41
C LYS A 206 -17.44 -12.50 -17.26
N LEU A 207 -16.21 -12.86 -16.83
CA LEU A 207 -15.98 -13.75 -15.69
C LEU A 207 -16.65 -13.20 -14.42
N VAL A 208 -16.40 -11.91 -14.10
CA VAL A 208 -17.02 -11.25 -12.94
C VAL A 208 -18.54 -11.37 -12.99
N LYS A 209 -19.16 -11.04 -14.14
CA LYS A 209 -20.62 -11.14 -14.31
C LYS A 209 -21.12 -12.58 -14.17
N GLN A 210 -20.41 -13.55 -14.71
CA GLN A 210 -20.77 -14.97 -14.60
C GLN A 210 -20.72 -15.48 -13.16
N ARG A 211 -19.68 -15.10 -12.43
CA ARG A 211 -19.44 -15.59 -11.05
C ARG A 211 -20.31 -14.88 -10.01
N THR A 212 -20.58 -13.60 -10.19
CA THR A 212 -21.26 -12.78 -9.17
C THR A 212 -22.70 -12.39 -9.54
N GLY A 213 -23.11 -12.60 -10.78
CA GLY A 213 -24.39 -12.09 -11.31
C GLY A 213 -24.44 -10.58 -11.53
N LYS A 214 -23.36 -9.84 -11.22
CA LYS A 214 -23.29 -8.38 -11.27
C LYS A 214 -22.26 -7.93 -12.30
N ALA A 215 -22.55 -6.82 -13.00
CA ALA A 215 -21.56 -6.18 -13.85
C ALA A 215 -20.45 -5.51 -13.00
N PHE A 216 -19.25 -5.43 -13.55
CA PHE A 216 -18.14 -4.65 -12.94
C PHE A 216 -18.55 -3.17 -12.85
N PRO A 217 -18.35 -2.50 -11.69
CA PRO A 217 -18.84 -1.13 -11.49
C PRO A 217 -18.00 -0.12 -12.29
N ASN A 218 -18.68 0.70 -13.13
CA ASN A 218 -18.03 1.77 -13.88
C ASN A 218 -17.97 3.10 -13.12
N ASN A 219 -18.83 3.29 -12.11
CA ASN A 219 -18.81 4.52 -11.31
C ASN A 219 -17.69 4.49 -10.28
N PRO A 220 -16.70 5.42 -10.32
CA PRO A 220 -15.58 5.45 -9.39
C PRO A 220 -15.98 5.56 -7.91
N TRP A 221 -17.09 6.23 -7.60
CA TRP A 221 -17.58 6.35 -6.23
C TRP A 221 -18.17 5.04 -5.70
N ASP A 222 -18.82 4.25 -6.57
CA ASP A 222 -19.27 2.89 -6.21
C ASP A 222 -18.08 1.98 -5.97
N GLN A 223 -17.04 2.10 -6.81
CA GLN A 223 -15.78 1.40 -6.63
C GLN A 223 -15.14 1.76 -5.28
N LEU A 224 -15.06 3.05 -4.94
CA LEU A 224 -14.46 3.50 -3.68
C LEU A 224 -15.25 3.00 -2.46
N ARG A 225 -16.57 3.10 -2.48
CA ARG A 225 -17.43 2.58 -1.40
C ARG A 225 -17.26 1.07 -1.22
N GLY A 226 -17.26 0.33 -2.33
CA GLY A 226 -17.04 -1.12 -2.32
C GLY A 226 -15.67 -1.49 -1.73
N ALA A 227 -14.62 -0.82 -2.18
CA ALA A 227 -13.24 -1.06 -1.70
C ALA A 227 -13.09 -0.78 -0.20
N VAL A 228 -13.63 0.34 0.29
CA VAL A 228 -13.61 0.67 1.73
C VAL A 228 -14.34 -0.42 2.54
N GLY A 229 -15.50 -0.90 2.05
CA GLY A 229 -16.24 -1.98 2.69
C GLY A 229 -15.49 -3.30 2.71
N ALA A 230 -14.83 -3.66 1.62
CA ALA A 230 -14.02 -4.87 1.54
C ALA A 230 -12.83 -4.83 2.49
N VAL A 231 -12.13 -3.69 2.59
CA VAL A 231 -11.03 -3.52 3.55
C VAL A 231 -11.53 -3.64 4.99
N PHE A 232 -12.67 -3.05 5.37
CA PHE A 232 -13.24 -3.28 6.70
C PHE A 232 -13.63 -4.75 6.91
N SER A 233 -14.22 -5.39 5.89
CA SER A 233 -14.62 -6.79 5.97
C SER A 233 -13.42 -7.73 6.13
N SER A 234 -12.27 -7.37 5.54
CA SER A 234 -11.04 -8.17 5.64
C SER A 234 -10.48 -8.28 7.06
N TRP A 235 -10.87 -7.38 7.99
CA TRP A 235 -10.55 -7.53 9.41
C TRP A 235 -11.08 -8.83 10.01
N MET A 236 -12.16 -9.36 9.47
CA MET A 236 -12.82 -10.58 9.95
C MET A 236 -12.67 -11.78 9.01
N ASN A 237 -11.71 -11.73 8.04
CA ASN A 237 -11.37 -12.94 7.28
C ASN A 237 -10.65 -13.97 8.17
N ASP A 238 -10.73 -15.25 7.82
CA ASP A 238 -10.16 -16.37 8.60
C ASP A 238 -8.67 -16.18 8.86
N ARG A 239 -7.87 -15.79 7.83
CA ARG A 239 -6.43 -15.55 7.99
C ARG A 239 -6.14 -14.41 8.98
N ALA A 240 -6.93 -13.33 8.97
CA ALA A 240 -6.78 -12.23 9.91
C ALA A 240 -7.18 -12.63 11.34
N ILE A 241 -8.23 -13.44 11.50
CA ILE A 241 -8.68 -13.96 12.80
C ILE A 241 -7.60 -14.87 13.41
N VAL A 242 -7.06 -15.82 12.62
CA VAL A 242 -6.00 -16.73 13.08
C VAL A 242 -4.75 -15.96 13.48
N TYR A 243 -4.32 -14.97 12.66
CA TYR A 243 -3.17 -14.12 12.96
C TYR A 243 -3.37 -13.36 14.27
N ARG A 244 -4.52 -12.70 14.45
CA ARG A 244 -4.80 -11.95 15.68
C ARG A 244 -4.80 -12.83 16.92
N ARG A 245 -5.36 -14.04 16.85
CA ARG A 245 -5.30 -15.01 17.97
C ARG A 245 -3.86 -15.38 18.33
N LYS A 246 -3.04 -15.65 17.31
CA LYS A 246 -1.61 -16.01 17.52
C LYS A 246 -0.81 -14.90 18.20
N TYR A 247 -1.10 -13.63 17.87
CA TYR A 247 -0.35 -12.48 18.38
C TYR A 247 -1.08 -11.66 19.44
N ASN A 248 -2.17 -12.20 20.01
CA ASN A 248 -2.97 -11.55 21.06
C ASN A 248 -3.45 -10.15 20.68
N ILE A 249 -3.85 -9.92 19.41
CA ILE A 249 -4.38 -8.66 18.92
C ILE A 249 -5.90 -8.63 19.15
N PRO A 250 -6.43 -7.67 19.94
CA PRO A 250 -7.85 -7.57 20.25
C PRO A 250 -8.71 -7.33 19.00
N ALA A 251 -9.81 -8.07 18.88
CA ALA A 251 -10.71 -7.97 17.73
C ALA A 251 -11.45 -6.62 17.66
N GLU A 252 -11.70 -5.98 18.81
CA GLU A 252 -12.36 -4.69 18.95
C GLU A 252 -11.54 -3.50 18.46
N TRP A 253 -10.25 -3.68 18.22
CA TRP A 253 -9.40 -2.61 17.69
C TRP A 253 -9.80 -2.17 16.27
N GLY A 254 -10.31 -3.08 15.47
CA GLY A 254 -10.65 -2.80 14.08
C GLY A 254 -9.44 -2.45 13.22
N THR A 255 -9.71 -2.01 12.01
CA THR A 255 -8.71 -1.48 11.08
C THR A 255 -9.10 -0.09 10.59
N ALA A 256 -8.13 0.76 10.34
CA ALA A 256 -8.31 1.97 9.54
C ALA A 256 -8.26 1.63 8.05
N VAL A 257 -8.73 2.54 7.22
CA VAL A 257 -8.61 2.44 5.75
C VAL A 257 -7.84 3.67 5.24
N ASN A 258 -6.77 3.43 4.50
CA ASN A 258 -5.98 4.48 3.87
C ASN A 258 -6.34 4.58 2.40
N VAL A 259 -6.88 5.72 1.99
CA VAL A 259 -7.15 6.08 0.60
C VAL A 259 -6.07 7.05 0.15
N GLN A 260 -5.29 6.67 -0.86
CA GLN A 260 -4.11 7.42 -1.29
C GLN A 260 -4.06 7.51 -2.82
N SER A 261 -3.57 8.62 -3.36
CA SER A 261 -3.33 8.73 -4.80
C SER A 261 -2.32 7.68 -5.26
N MET A 262 -2.60 7.08 -6.41
CA MET A 262 -1.62 6.21 -7.07
C MET A 262 -0.41 7.02 -7.51
N VAL A 263 0.75 6.39 -7.42
CA VAL A 263 2.01 6.71 -8.10
C VAL A 263 2.50 5.44 -8.76
N PHE A 264 3.10 5.56 -9.92
CA PHE A 264 3.36 4.43 -10.80
C PHE A 264 4.85 4.22 -11.03
N GLY A 265 5.37 3.07 -10.58
CA GLY A 265 6.74 2.65 -10.85
C GLY A 265 6.90 1.91 -12.18
N ASN A 266 5.83 1.77 -12.96
CA ASN A 266 5.80 0.98 -14.20
C ASN A 266 5.36 1.80 -15.44
N THR A 267 5.62 3.09 -15.44
CA THR A 267 5.34 3.98 -16.58
C THR A 267 6.42 3.90 -17.66
N GLY A 268 7.65 3.54 -17.29
CA GLY A 268 8.79 3.44 -18.19
C GLY A 268 10.11 3.20 -17.46
N GLU A 269 11.21 3.38 -18.18
CA GLU A 269 12.58 3.15 -17.68
C GLU A 269 13.08 4.21 -16.69
N ASP A 270 12.37 5.30 -16.52
CA ASP A 270 12.61 6.37 -15.54
C ASP A 270 11.79 6.19 -14.25
N SER A 271 11.13 5.06 -14.13
CA SER A 271 10.22 4.73 -13.04
C SER A 271 10.55 3.37 -12.44
N GLY A 272 10.23 3.18 -11.16
CA GLY A 272 10.50 1.94 -10.45
C GLY A 272 9.86 1.90 -9.08
N SER A 273 9.92 0.75 -8.43
CA SER A 273 9.45 0.57 -7.05
C SER A 273 10.47 -0.22 -6.24
N GLY A 274 10.46 -0.04 -4.92
CA GLY A 274 11.36 -0.77 -4.06
C GLY A 274 10.93 -0.80 -2.59
N VAL A 275 11.63 -1.68 -1.88
CA VAL A 275 11.53 -1.84 -0.42
C VAL A 275 12.94 -1.73 0.15
N ALA A 276 13.10 -0.99 1.23
CA ALA A 276 14.41 -0.77 1.78
C ALA A 276 14.40 -0.56 3.28
N PHE A 277 15.56 -0.77 3.88
CA PHE A 277 15.87 -0.50 5.28
C PHE A 277 16.93 0.60 5.35
N THR A 278 16.86 1.41 6.37
CA THR A 278 17.86 2.46 6.60
C THR A 278 19.22 1.88 7.01
N ARG A 279 19.25 0.63 7.52
CA ARG A 279 20.45 -0.18 7.83
C ARG A 279 20.19 -1.63 7.47
N ASP A 280 21.24 -2.43 7.31
CA ASP A 280 21.10 -3.87 7.08
C ASP A 280 20.38 -4.55 8.26
N PRO A 281 19.20 -5.16 8.06
CA PRO A 281 18.43 -5.79 9.13
C PRO A 281 19.01 -7.13 9.61
N ALA A 282 19.92 -7.75 8.86
CA ALA A 282 20.55 -9.00 9.21
C ALA A 282 21.82 -8.79 10.05
N THR A 283 22.69 -7.86 9.63
CA THR A 283 24.00 -7.61 10.25
C THR A 283 24.04 -6.38 11.16
N GLY A 284 23.11 -5.45 10.96
CA GLY A 284 23.08 -4.16 11.66
C GLY A 284 24.02 -3.11 11.09
N GLU A 285 24.70 -3.38 9.97
CA GLU A 285 25.59 -2.40 9.33
C GLU A 285 24.85 -1.16 8.88
N ASN A 286 25.49 0.00 9.06
CA ASN A 286 24.94 1.28 8.62
C ASN A 286 25.13 1.45 7.11
N VAL A 287 24.47 0.59 6.34
CA VAL A 287 24.44 0.58 4.89
C VAL A 287 22.99 0.64 4.41
N PHE A 288 22.74 1.37 3.32
CA PHE A 288 21.42 1.40 2.67
C PHE A 288 21.15 0.04 2.06
N TRP A 289 20.19 -0.69 2.62
CA TRP A 289 19.89 -2.08 2.29
C TRP A 289 18.49 -2.24 1.76
N GLY A 290 18.31 -3.10 0.77
CA GLY A 290 17.01 -3.39 0.20
C GLY A 290 17.07 -3.70 -1.29
N GLU A 291 15.90 -3.71 -1.89
CA GLU A 291 15.71 -4.14 -3.27
C GLU A 291 14.83 -3.17 -4.04
N PHE A 292 15.09 -3.04 -5.34
CA PHE A 292 14.26 -2.24 -6.25
C PHE A 292 14.11 -2.94 -7.60
N MET A 293 13.12 -2.53 -8.34
CA MET A 293 12.86 -3.01 -9.69
C MET A 293 12.43 -1.83 -10.56
N MET A 294 13.12 -1.66 -11.70
CA MET A 294 12.74 -0.66 -12.70
C MET A 294 11.51 -1.14 -13.46
N ASN A 295 10.71 -0.19 -13.91
CA ASN A 295 9.48 -0.42 -14.66
C ASN A 295 8.59 -1.50 -14.01
N ALA A 296 8.31 -1.32 -12.68
CA ALA A 296 7.57 -2.26 -11.85
C ALA A 296 6.71 -1.56 -10.81
N GLN A 297 5.57 -2.14 -10.47
CA GLN A 297 4.78 -1.75 -9.30
C GLN A 297 5.34 -2.40 -8.04
N GLY A 298 4.98 -1.88 -6.85
CA GLY A 298 5.43 -2.41 -5.58
C GLY A 298 5.07 -3.88 -5.35
N GLU A 299 3.95 -4.35 -5.91
CA GLU A 299 3.54 -5.76 -5.89
C GLU A 299 4.54 -6.66 -6.60
N ASP A 300 5.08 -6.21 -7.73
CA ASP A 300 6.01 -6.98 -8.55
C ASP A 300 7.34 -7.23 -7.81
N VAL A 301 7.76 -6.27 -6.97
CA VAL A 301 8.99 -6.39 -6.16
C VAL A 301 8.91 -7.53 -5.15
N VAL A 302 7.73 -7.75 -4.56
CA VAL A 302 7.52 -8.75 -3.49
C VAL A 302 6.92 -10.07 -3.99
N ALA A 303 6.42 -10.10 -5.21
CA ALA A 303 5.76 -11.28 -5.78
C ALA A 303 6.74 -12.42 -6.16
N GLY A 304 8.04 -12.14 -6.28
CA GLY A 304 9.05 -13.12 -6.66
C GLY A 304 8.99 -13.59 -8.13
N VAL A 305 8.20 -12.92 -8.97
CA VAL A 305 8.08 -13.26 -10.41
C VAL A 305 9.32 -12.84 -11.20
N ARG A 306 9.93 -11.72 -10.83
CA ARG A 306 11.18 -11.21 -11.39
C ARG A 306 12.18 -11.01 -10.26
N THR A 307 13.48 -11.16 -10.54
CA THR A 307 14.54 -10.92 -9.56
C THR A 307 14.77 -9.41 -9.41
N PRO A 308 14.57 -8.83 -8.22
CA PRO A 308 14.86 -7.43 -7.97
C PRO A 308 16.37 -7.18 -7.90
N ASN A 309 16.78 -5.93 -8.06
CA ASN A 309 18.15 -5.48 -7.94
C ASN A 309 18.41 -4.91 -6.53
N PRO A 310 19.63 -5.05 -5.98
CA PRO A 310 20.01 -4.38 -4.75
C PRO A 310 19.90 -2.85 -4.88
N VAL A 311 19.34 -2.16 -3.86
CA VAL A 311 19.18 -0.69 -3.87
C VAL A 311 20.50 0.08 -4.06
N ALA A 312 21.64 -0.53 -3.73
CA ALA A 312 22.97 0.02 -3.98
C ALA A 312 23.23 0.28 -5.47
N ASP A 313 22.66 -0.54 -6.36
CA ASP A 313 22.82 -0.41 -7.80
C ASP A 313 21.96 0.74 -8.38
N LEU A 314 20.97 1.22 -7.64
CA LEU A 314 20.19 2.41 -8.03
C LEU A 314 21.07 3.64 -8.22
N LYS A 315 22.22 3.71 -7.53
CA LYS A 315 23.22 4.76 -7.72
C LYS A 315 23.76 4.82 -9.17
N LYS A 316 23.81 3.69 -9.86
CA LYS A 316 24.29 3.59 -11.25
C LYS A 316 23.16 3.88 -12.24
N VAL A 317 21.97 3.40 -11.94
CA VAL A 317 20.79 3.45 -12.83
C VAL A 317 20.11 4.82 -12.73
N MET A 318 19.91 5.32 -11.51
CA MET A 318 19.19 6.58 -11.25
C MET A 318 19.82 7.34 -10.05
N PRO A 319 20.95 8.03 -10.27
CA PRO A 319 21.70 8.70 -9.20
C PRO A 319 20.89 9.74 -8.40
N SER A 320 19.96 10.45 -9.07
CA SER A 320 19.07 11.44 -8.45
C SER A 320 18.17 10.81 -7.39
N ALA A 321 17.49 9.73 -7.74
CA ALA A 321 16.61 8.99 -6.85
C ALA A 321 17.39 8.34 -5.69
N HIS A 322 18.55 7.73 -5.98
CA HIS A 322 19.42 7.20 -4.92
C HIS A 322 19.83 8.28 -3.91
N LYS A 323 20.24 9.47 -4.36
CA LYS A 323 20.61 10.58 -3.48
C LYS A 323 19.44 11.02 -2.59
N GLU A 324 18.24 11.09 -3.17
CA GLU A 324 17.05 11.46 -2.42
C GLU A 324 16.67 10.38 -1.38
N LEU A 325 16.75 9.09 -1.73
CA LEU A 325 16.51 7.99 -0.79
C LEU A 325 17.52 8.01 0.37
N MET A 326 18.80 8.30 0.11
CA MET A 326 19.81 8.46 1.17
C MET A 326 19.49 9.65 2.09
N ARG A 327 18.96 10.75 1.56
CA ARG A 327 18.47 11.88 2.37
C ARG A 327 17.29 11.44 3.24
N ILE A 328 16.34 10.70 2.68
CA ILE A 328 15.16 10.17 3.37
C ILE A 328 15.58 9.25 4.51
N CYS A 329 16.51 8.32 4.30
CA CYS A 329 17.04 7.43 5.35
C CYS A 329 17.53 8.22 6.57
N LYS A 330 18.31 9.28 6.34
CA LYS A 330 18.81 10.14 7.42
C LYS A 330 17.69 10.86 8.17
N VAL A 331 16.68 11.35 7.45
CA VAL A 331 15.51 12.02 8.06
C VAL A 331 14.71 11.03 8.90
N LEU A 332 14.47 9.82 8.39
CA LEU A 332 13.74 8.78 9.08
C LEU A 332 14.44 8.36 10.38
N GLU A 333 15.73 8.00 10.32
CA GLU A 333 16.48 7.58 11.53
C GLU A 333 16.57 8.69 12.58
N LYS A 334 16.84 9.93 12.15
CA LYS A 334 16.91 11.07 13.07
C LYS A 334 15.57 11.32 13.77
N HIS A 335 14.46 11.16 13.05
CA HIS A 335 13.13 11.42 13.57
C HIS A 335 12.63 10.29 14.46
N PHE A 336 12.64 9.05 13.95
CA PHE A 336 12.15 7.88 14.68
C PHE A 336 13.16 7.34 15.71
N ARG A 337 14.41 7.76 15.58
CA ARG A 337 15.55 7.31 16.40
C ARG A 337 15.73 5.79 16.37
N ASP A 338 15.31 5.15 15.31
CA ASP A 338 15.38 3.70 15.10
C ASP A 338 15.49 3.40 13.61
N VAL A 339 15.96 2.19 13.29
CA VAL A 339 15.97 1.66 11.91
C VAL A 339 14.56 1.61 11.37
N GLN A 340 14.41 2.08 10.15
CA GLN A 340 13.13 2.09 9.45
C GLN A 340 13.19 1.17 8.24
N ASP A 341 12.12 0.40 8.07
CA ASP A 341 11.73 -0.33 6.89
C ASP A 341 10.73 0.55 6.14
N PHE A 342 10.91 0.76 4.84
CA PHE A 342 10.04 1.63 4.06
C PHE A 342 9.84 1.14 2.63
N GLU A 343 8.68 1.48 2.09
CA GLU A 343 8.29 1.25 0.70
C GLU A 343 8.34 2.58 -0.06
N PHE A 344 8.90 2.55 -1.26
CA PHE A 344 9.00 3.72 -2.12
C PHE A 344 8.63 3.39 -3.57
N THR A 345 8.18 4.40 -4.29
CA THR A 345 8.00 4.37 -5.73
C THR A 345 8.72 5.56 -6.34
N ILE A 346 9.34 5.33 -7.48
CA ILE A 346 9.93 6.36 -8.32
C ILE A 346 9.04 6.47 -9.55
N GLU A 347 8.45 7.63 -9.78
CA GLU A 347 7.65 7.94 -10.96
C GLU A 347 8.30 9.12 -11.65
N GLU A 348 8.74 8.93 -12.91
CA GLU A 348 9.42 9.96 -13.69
C GLU A 348 10.59 10.61 -12.89
N GLU A 349 11.51 9.79 -12.41
CA GLU A 349 12.67 10.15 -11.56
C GLU A 349 12.33 10.73 -10.18
N LYS A 350 11.06 10.93 -9.84
CA LYS A 350 10.64 11.50 -8.58
C LYS A 350 10.30 10.44 -7.54
N VAL A 351 10.95 10.52 -6.39
CA VAL A 351 10.74 9.57 -5.28
C VAL A 351 9.49 9.91 -4.48
N TYR A 352 8.70 8.89 -4.16
CA TYR A 352 7.55 8.94 -3.28
C TYR A 352 7.64 7.88 -2.18
N MET A 353 7.27 8.26 -0.96
CA MET A 353 7.21 7.38 0.20
C MET A 353 5.81 6.83 0.40
N LEU A 354 5.65 5.50 0.33
CA LEU A 354 4.35 4.85 0.45
C LEU A 354 4.05 4.35 1.86
N GLN A 355 5.08 3.96 2.60
CA GLN A 355 4.96 3.44 3.96
C GLN A 355 6.31 3.53 4.67
N THR A 356 6.29 3.69 5.99
CA THR A 356 7.43 3.40 6.87
C THR A 356 6.96 2.67 8.12
N ARG A 357 7.85 1.86 8.69
CA ARG A 357 7.63 1.15 9.95
C ARG A 357 8.98 0.88 10.63
N ASN A 358 8.97 0.56 11.91
CA ASN A 358 10.18 0.12 12.58
C ASN A 358 10.70 -1.17 11.91
N GLY A 359 11.96 -1.17 11.53
CA GLY A 359 12.60 -2.28 10.84
C GLY A 359 12.69 -3.52 11.74
N LYS A 360 12.07 -4.62 11.29
CA LYS A 360 12.31 -5.93 11.87
C LYS A 360 13.75 -6.33 11.58
N ARG A 361 14.41 -6.95 12.55
CA ARG A 361 15.86 -7.26 12.49
C ARG A 361 16.19 -8.50 13.31
N THR A 362 17.33 -9.10 13.04
CA THR A 362 17.88 -10.21 13.84
C THR A 362 18.35 -9.72 15.21
N GLY A 363 18.52 -10.62 16.18
CA GLY A 363 19.07 -10.29 17.51
C GLY A 363 20.46 -9.66 17.41
N LEU A 364 21.33 -10.18 16.53
CA LEU A 364 22.67 -9.63 16.27
C LEU A 364 22.57 -8.18 15.77
N ALA A 365 21.76 -7.94 14.76
CA ALA A 365 21.54 -6.60 14.21
C ALA A 365 20.95 -5.65 15.27
N ALA A 366 20.03 -6.13 16.11
CA ALA A 366 19.43 -5.31 17.17
C ALA A 366 20.47 -4.76 18.15
N VAL A 367 21.39 -5.61 18.60
CA VAL A 367 22.49 -5.22 19.51
C VAL A 367 23.45 -4.26 18.82
N ARG A 368 23.90 -4.59 17.60
CA ARG A 368 24.82 -3.73 16.84
C ARG A 368 24.24 -2.35 16.57
N ILE A 369 23.00 -2.28 16.04
CA ILE A 369 22.31 -1.05 15.75
C ILE A 369 22.16 -0.19 17.03
N ALA A 370 21.74 -0.80 18.14
CA ALA A 370 21.58 -0.09 19.40
C ALA A 370 22.91 0.53 19.88
N CYS A 371 24.01 -0.21 19.81
CA CYS A 371 25.36 0.27 20.17
C CYS A 371 25.83 1.40 19.24
N GLU A 372 25.64 1.26 17.93
CA GLU A 372 26.04 2.28 16.95
C GLU A 372 25.22 3.56 17.10
N MET A 373 23.90 3.45 17.28
CA MET A 373 23.03 4.62 17.47
C MET A 373 23.36 5.39 18.77
N VAL A 374 23.87 4.72 19.82
CA VAL A 374 24.38 5.39 21.02
C VAL A 374 25.66 6.16 20.69
N LYS A 375 26.62 5.55 19.96
CA LYS A 375 27.87 6.20 19.51
C LYS A 375 27.59 7.42 18.64
N GLU A 376 26.58 7.33 17.77
CA GLU A 376 26.08 8.40 16.90
C GLU A 376 25.26 9.45 17.65
N LYS A 377 25.00 9.27 18.96
CA LYS A 377 24.21 10.17 19.81
C LYS A 377 22.74 10.31 19.38
N LEU A 378 22.22 9.32 18.68
CA LEU A 378 20.81 9.26 18.28
C LEU A 378 19.90 8.80 19.42
N ILE A 379 20.41 7.89 20.27
CA ILE A 379 19.71 7.35 21.44
C ILE A 379 20.61 7.31 22.66
N THR A 380 20.01 7.17 23.85
CA THR A 380 20.73 6.96 25.10
C THR A 380 21.02 5.46 25.33
N TRP A 381 21.97 5.12 26.22
CA TRP A 381 22.18 3.73 26.66
C TRP A 381 20.91 3.09 27.23
N LYS A 382 20.14 3.87 27.97
CA LYS A 382 18.86 3.41 28.52
C LYS A 382 17.85 3.05 27.43
N ASP A 383 17.81 3.82 26.35
CA ASP A 383 16.96 3.54 25.19
C ASP A 383 17.46 2.31 24.45
N ALA A 384 18.78 2.16 24.28
CA ALA A 384 19.40 1.01 23.64
C ALA A 384 19.03 -0.31 24.32
N ILE A 385 19.16 -0.38 25.64
CA ILE A 385 18.81 -1.56 26.44
C ILE A 385 17.32 -1.91 26.30
N LYS A 386 16.44 -0.90 26.34
CA LYS A 386 14.99 -1.11 26.20
C LYS A 386 14.54 -1.60 24.83
N ARG A 387 15.35 -1.40 23.80
CA ARG A 387 15.02 -1.74 22.40
C ARG A 387 15.44 -3.13 21.98
N ILE A 388 16.24 -3.80 22.79
CA ILE A 388 16.67 -5.17 22.55
C ILE A 388 15.72 -6.08 23.32
N PRO A 389 14.79 -6.80 22.65
CA PRO A 389 13.94 -7.76 23.32
C PRO A 389 14.79 -8.88 23.94
N ALA A 390 14.43 -9.33 25.14
CA ALA A 390 15.15 -10.42 25.81
C ALA A 390 15.17 -11.69 24.96
N ASP A 391 14.05 -12.00 24.31
CA ASP A 391 13.90 -13.17 23.43
C ASP A 391 14.84 -13.13 22.20
N ASP A 392 15.22 -11.92 21.74
CA ASP A 392 16.18 -11.78 20.65
C ASP A 392 17.62 -12.13 21.08
N LEU A 393 17.92 -12.03 22.39
CA LEU A 393 19.23 -12.41 22.92
C LEU A 393 19.46 -13.93 22.91
N ASP A 394 18.40 -14.72 23.04
CA ASP A 394 18.49 -16.18 22.94
C ASP A 394 18.99 -16.62 21.57
N GLN A 395 18.71 -15.85 20.51
CA GLN A 395 19.24 -16.10 19.17
C GLN A 395 20.77 -15.97 19.10
N LEU A 396 21.38 -15.14 19.96
CA LEU A 396 22.84 -14.96 20.02
C LEU A 396 23.55 -16.09 20.76
N LEU A 397 22.81 -16.86 21.56
CA LEU A 397 23.31 -18.01 22.29
C LEU A 397 23.16 -19.31 21.47
N ALA A 398 22.38 -19.28 20.40
CA ALA A 398 22.24 -20.44 19.52
C ALA A 398 23.54 -20.72 18.74
N PRO A 399 23.94 -22.00 18.57
CA PRO A 399 25.09 -22.34 17.75
C PRO A 399 24.84 -21.92 16.30
N VAL A 400 25.88 -21.36 15.67
CA VAL A 400 25.89 -21.02 14.24
C VAL A 400 26.81 -21.96 13.50
N PHE A 401 26.53 -22.28 12.26
CA PHE A 401 27.45 -23.02 11.41
C PHE A 401 28.63 -22.13 11.02
N ASP A 402 29.81 -22.70 11.00
CA ASP A 402 30.99 -22.05 10.43
C ASP A 402 30.75 -21.75 8.95
N GLN A 403 31.13 -20.55 8.53
CA GLN A 403 30.98 -20.09 7.12
C GLN A 403 32.15 -20.63 6.27
#